data_cfb61d5522c9cb5f9f06957c77277e7d
#
_entry.id   cfb61d5522c9cb5f9f06957c77277e7d
#
_cell.length_a   1.000
_cell.length_b   1.000
_cell.length_c   1.000
_cell.angle_alpha   90.00
_cell.angle_beta   90.00
_cell.angle_gamma   90.00
#
_symmetry.space_group_name_H-M   'P 1'
#
loop_
_entity.id
_entity.type
_entity.pdbx_description
1 polymer ?
#
loop_
_entity_poly.entity_id
_entity_poly.type
_entity_poly.pdbx_seq_one_letter_code
_entity_poly.pdbx_strand_id
1 'polypeptide(L)'
;GVSLAITDNRQLATTQGLAMSGKLEGAVHIMSNPSLKVLAGLQAVSEIGADVQGVALKVYLNNVLENLVGFKGLTGDLAGSVEISGNAALTDLDGFQSVTAATAATITNNANLITLHGLENVKTFDGEDPKGNSLTIRTNAALVDANALQELAVVSGGIDIDGNTNLQNVAGLIKGLTSATKVSIHNVICFSTSDETAFSLLATGDVNVEKVTSVTACEGNGK
;
A
#
# COMPACT_ATOMS: atom_id res chain seq x y z
N GLY A 1 -7.89 19.11 -7.80
CA GLY A 1 -6.52 19.67 -7.86
C GLY A 1 -5.68 19.21 -6.68
N VAL A 2 -4.47 19.75 -6.53
CA VAL A 2 -3.56 19.45 -5.41
C VAL A 2 -3.72 20.52 -4.34
N SER A 3 -3.98 20.12 -3.09
CA SER A 3 -4.08 21.04 -1.94
C SER A 3 -2.73 21.29 -1.29
N LEU A 4 -1.84 20.30 -1.30
CA LEU A 4 -0.49 20.42 -0.75
C LEU A 4 0.51 19.73 -1.67
N ALA A 5 1.51 20.47 -2.12
CA ALA A 5 2.66 19.93 -2.83
C ALA A 5 3.96 20.31 -2.12
N ILE A 6 4.74 19.31 -1.74
CA ILE A 6 6.10 19.46 -1.20
C ILE A 6 7.01 18.67 -2.13
N THR A 7 7.64 19.37 -3.06
CA THR A 7 8.37 18.70 -4.14
C THR A 7 9.76 19.33 -4.33
N ASP A 8 10.74 18.48 -4.66
CA ASP A 8 12.10 18.85 -5.04
C ASP A 8 12.89 19.68 -4.02
N ASN A 9 12.58 19.52 -2.74
CA ASN A 9 13.26 20.23 -1.66
C ASN A 9 14.46 19.45 -1.14
N ARG A 10 15.62 19.67 -1.71
CA ARG A 10 16.83 18.89 -1.43
C ARG A 10 17.33 18.95 0.02
N GLN A 11 17.03 20.02 0.75
CA GLN A 11 17.50 20.24 2.12
C GLN A 11 16.38 20.19 3.16
N LEU A 12 15.15 19.94 2.78
CA LEU A 12 14.02 19.85 3.69
C LEU A 12 14.13 18.55 4.51
N ALA A 13 14.45 18.65 5.79
CA ALA A 13 14.58 17.49 6.68
C ALA A 13 13.26 17.12 7.38
N THR A 14 12.39 18.09 7.61
CA THR A 14 11.11 17.90 8.27
C THR A 14 10.09 18.92 7.80
N THR A 15 8.81 18.56 7.87
CA THR A 15 7.68 19.46 7.63
C THR A 15 7.12 20.05 8.94
N GLN A 16 7.88 20.07 10.01
CA GLN A 16 7.51 20.54 11.35
C GLN A 16 7.14 22.02 11.33
N GLY A 17 6.60 22.64 10.73
CA GLY A 17 6.12 24.03 10.67
C GLY A 17 4.78 24.12 9.97
N LEU A 18 4.37 23.05 9.34
CA LEU A 18 3.04 22.95 8.79
C LEU A 18 2.05 22.75 9.94
N ALA A 19 0.95 23.48 9.91
CA ALA A 19 -0.13 23.37 10.89
C ALA A 19 -1.45 23.19 10.15
N MET A 20 -1.51 22.16 9.31
CA MET A 20 -2.70 21.85 8.52
C MET A 20 -3.65 20.96 9.31
N SER A 21 -4.95 21.21 9.18
CA SER A 21 -5.98 20.47 9.90
C SER A 21 -7.28 20.37 9.10
N GLY A 22 -8.13 19.40 9.49
CA GLY A 22 -9.42 19.18 8.87
C GLY A 22 -9.30 18.60 7.47
N LYS A 23 -10.21 18.95 6.60
CA LYS A 23 -10.29 18.46 5.22
C LYS A 23 -9.44 19.29 4.28
N LEU A 24 -8.66 18.63 3.46
CA LEU A 24 -8.03 19.18 2.27
C LEU A 24 -8.85 18.78 1.03
N GLU A 25 -9.36 19.77 0.29
CA GLU A 25 -10.26 19.50 -0.85
C GLU A 25 -9.57 18.84 -2.06
N GLY A 26 -8.26 18.85 -2.12
CA GLY A 26 -7.46 18.22 -3.16
C GLY A 26 -6.39 17.31 -2.60
N ALA A 27 -5.60 16.75 -3.50
CA ALA A 27 -4.55 15.79 -3.20
C ALA A 27 -3.40 16.35 -2.36
N VAL A 28 -2.64 15.44 -1.76
CA VAL A 28 -1.36 15.71 -1.09
C VAL A 28 -0.23 15.01 -1.85
N HIS A 29 0.72 15.80 -2.35
CA HIS A 29 1.90 15.30 -3.06
C HIS A 29 3.18 15.64 -2.30
N ILE A 30 3.95 14.64 -1.91
CA ILE A 30 5.24 14.77 -1.23
C ILE A 30 6.27 14.00 -2.04
N MET A 31 7.04 14.71 -2.86
CA MET A 31 7.84 14.06 -3.89
C MET A 31 9.27 14.62 -3.97
N SER A 32 10.24 13.75 -4.20
CA SER A 32 11.63 14.14 -4.50
C SER A 32 12.26 15.03 -3.41
N ASN A 33 12.04 14.70 -2.13
CA ASN A 33 12.67 15.40 -1.02
C ASN A 33 13.70 14.47 -0.37
N PRO A 34 14.93 14.40 -0.90
CA PRO A 34 15.91 13.36 -0.52
C PRO A 34 16.43 13.47 0.93
N SER A 35 16.22 14.61 1.58
CA SER A 35 16.60 14.82 2.99
C SER A 35 15.39 14.76 3.95
N LEU A 36 14.16 14.58 3.45
CA LEU A 36 12.96 14.57 4.27
C LEU A 36 12.88 13.28 5.07
N LYS A 37 13.09 13.41 6.38
CA LYS A 37 13.12 12.31 7.33
C LYS A 37 11.80 12.15 8.08
N VAL A 38 11.14 13.26 8.40
CA VAL A 38 9.95 13.29 9.25
C VAL A 38 8.86 14.13 8.60
N LEU A 39 7.68 13.52 8.45
CA LEU A 39 6.44 14.22 8.14
C LEU A 39 5.78 14.68 9.44
N ALA A 40 5.64 15.98 9.61
CA ALA A 40 5.00 16.58 10.77
C ALA A 40 4.04 17.68 10.34
N GLY A 41 3.12 18.09 11.22
CA GLY A 41 2.20 19.18 10.96
C GLY A 41 1.00 18.82 10.07
N LEU A 42 0.83 17.55 9.71
CA LEU A 42 -0.33 17.03 8.97
C LEU A 42 -1.21 16.11 9.83
N GLN A 43 -0.83 15.87 11.09
CA GLN A 43 -1.50 14.91 11.98
C GLN A 43 -2.96 15.27 12.33
N ALA A 44 -3.37 16.51 12.07
CA ALA A 44 -4.73 16.98 12.26
C ALA A 44 -5.53 17.06 10.94
N VAL A 45 -4.94 16.64 9.82
CA VAL A 45 -5.66 16.46 8.56
C VAL A 45 -6.49 15.20 8.65
N SER A 46 -7.80 15.32 8.52
CA SER A 46 -8.75 14.20 8.65
C SER A 46 -9.17 13.60 7.31
N GLU A 47 -9.16 14.40 6.25
CA GLU A 47 -9.57 13.99 4.91
C GLU A 47 -8.67 14.64 3.86
N ILE A 48 -8.46 13.95 2.76
CA ILE A 48 -7.79 14.48 1.56
C ILE A 48 -8.64 14.16 0.33
N GLY A 49 -8.83 15.16 -0.53
CA GLY A 49 -9.44 14.99 -1.84
C GLY A 49 -8.47 14.37 -2.84
N ALA A 50 -8.90 14.30 -4.11
CA ALA A 50 -8.06 13.80 -5.19
C ALA A 50 -7.68 14.91 -6.19
N ASP A 51 -6.62 14.67 -6.94
CA ASP A 51 -6.27 15.48 -8.11
C ASP A 51 -7.09 15.08 -9.34
N VAL A 52 -6.78 15.67 -10.48
CA VAL A 52 -7.48 15.42 -11.76
C VAL A 52 -7.18 14.04 -12.34
N GLN A 53 -6.18 13.33 -11.84
CA GLN A 53 -5.84 11.96 -12.18
C GLN A 53 -6.50 10.94 -11.22
N GLY A 54 -7.23 11.41 -10.20
CA GLY A 54 -7.84 10.54 -9.19
C GLY A 54 -6.88 10.08 -8.10
N VAL A 55 -5.70 10.73 -7.95
CA VAL A 55 -4.74 10.43 -6.88
C VAL A 55 -5.04 11.32 -5.67
N ALA A 56 -5.26 10.72 -4.50
CA ALA A 56 -5.45 11.45 -3.25
C ALA A 56 -4.11 11.72 -2.55
N LEU A 57 -3.26 10.72 -2.49
CA LEU A 57 -1.96 10.83 -1.83
C LEU A 57 -0.84 10.28 -2.71
N LYS A 58 0.22 11.06 -2.85
CA LYS A 58 1.46 10.63 -3.52
C LYS A 58 2.67 10.91 -2.64
N VAL A 59 3.35 9.85 -2.21
CA VAL A 59 4.63 9.91 -1.47
C VAL A 59 5.68 9.21 -2.30
N TYR A 60 6.52 10.00 -2.98
CA TYR A 60 7.40 9.48 -4.03
C TYR A 60 8.83 10.00 -3.90
N LEU A 61 9.83 9.09 -3.93
CA LEU A 61 11.27 9.42 -3.90
C LEU A 61 11.70 10.28 -2.70
N ASN A 62 11.23 9.97 -1.50
CA ASN A 62 11.72 10.53 -0.26
C ASN A 62 12.58 9.48 0.45
N ASN A 63 13.82 9.29 -0.01
CA ASN A 63 14.64 8.11 0.27
C ASN A 63 15.03 7.92 1.77
N VAL A 64 14.96 8.97 2.59
CA VAL A 64 15.26 8.92 4.02
C VAL A 64 14.02 9.08 4.90
N LEU A 65 12.81 9.09 4.31
CA LEU A 65 11.56 9.14 5.06
C LEU A 65 11.32 7.81 5.78
N GLU A 66 11.28 7.86 7.13
CA GLU A 66 11.25 6.68 7.97
C GLU A 66 9.85 6.13 8.23
N ASN A 67 8.83 7.00 8.25
CA ASN A 67 7.45 6.63 8.54
C ASN A 67 6.45 7.64 7.96
N LEU A 68 5.16 7.28 8.01
CA LEU A 68 4.05 8.09 7.51
C LEU A 68 3.13 8.60 8.63
N VAL A 69 3.58 8.61 9.89
CA VAL A 69 2.77 9.04 11.05
C VAL A 69 2.23 10.47 10.95
N GLY A 70 2.75 11.26 10.02
CA GLY A 70 2.18 12.55 9.67
C GLY A 70 0.72 12.47 9.18
N PHE A 71 0.30 11.32 8.66
CA PHE A 71 -1.05 11.08 8.14
C PHE A 71 -2.00 10.40 9.14
N LYS A 72 -1.59 10.22 10.39
CA LYS A 72 -2.39 9.50 11.42
C LYS A 72 -3.76 10.10 11.71
N GLY A 73 -4.02 11.32 11.26
CA GLY A 73 -5.32 11.97 11.36
C GLY A 73 -6.31 11.56 10.27
N LEU A 74 -5.84 10.95 9.17
CA LEU A 74 -6.71 10.50 8.09
C LEU A 74 -7.65 9.40 8.58
N THR A 75 -8.94 9.54 8.24
CA THR A 75 -10.00 8.62 8.70
C THR A 75 -10.96 8.30 7.56
N GLY A 76 -11.54 7.09 7.61
CA GLY A 76 -12.56 6.68 6.64
C GLY A 76 -12.00 6.44 5.24
N ASP A 77 -12.79 6.76 4.23
CA ASP A 77 -12.49 6.47 2.85
C ASP A 77 -11.71 7.62 2.22
N LEU A 78 -10.61 7.31 1.56
CA LEU A 78 -9.85 8.29 0.78
C LEU A 78 -10.54 8.52 -0.57
N ALA A 79 -10.61 9.78 -0.98
CA ALA A 79 -11.32 10.19 -2.20
C ALA A 79 -10.60 9.81 -3.52
N GLY A 80 -9.49 9.08 -3.45
CA GLY A 80 -8.70 8.69 -4.62
C GLY A 80 -7.68 7.62 -4.28
N SER A 81 -6.76 7.37 -5.21
CA SER A 81 -5.71 6.38 -5.05
C SER A 81 -4.57 6.86 -4.15
N VAL A 82 -3.84 5.91 -3.60
CA VAL A 82 -2.63 6.12 -2.80
C VAL A 82 -1.42 5.57 -3.54
N GLU A 83 -0.41 6.41 -3.77
CA GLU A 83 0.86 6.03 -4.38
C GLU A 83 2.01 6.22 -3.39
N ILE A 84 2.67 5.15 -2.96
CA ILE A 84 3.83 5.16 -2.06
C ILE A 84 4.97 4.45 -2.77
N SER A 85 5.92 5.20 -3.33
CA SER A 85 6.95 4.60 -4.17
C SER A 85 8.33 5.25 -3.99
N GLY A 86 9.36 4.41 -3.94
CA GLY A 86 10.75 4.89 -3.92
C GLY A 86 11.16 5.56 -2.59
N ASN A 87 10.54 5.19 -1.47
CA ASN A 87 10.89 5.68 -0.14
C ASN A 87 11.73 4.62 0.57
N ALA A 88 13.05 4.61 0.29
CA ALA A 88 13.93 3.51 0.65
C ALA A 88 14.06 3.25 2.16
N ALA A 89 13.91 4.28 3.00
CA ALA A 89 14.00 4.13 4.47
C ALA A 89 12.68 3.80 5.15
N LEU A 90 11.55 3.80 4.41
CA LEU A 90 10.22 3.52 4.96
C LEU A 90 10.13 2.06 5.43
N THR A 91 9.71 1.82 6.68
CA THR A 91 9.65 0.49 7.30
C THR A 91 8.25 -0.11 7.41
N ASP A 92 7.24 0.75 7.48
CA ASP A 92 5.82 0.42 7.64
C ASP A 92 4.95 1.53 7.01
N LEU A 93 3.65 1.36 7.10
CA LEU A 93 2.66 2.33 6.60
C LEU A 93 1.88 2.99 7.76
N ASP A 94 2.49 3.07 8.94
CA ASP A 94 1.90 3.73 10.10
C ASP A 94 1.52 5.18 9.77
N GLY A 95 0.24 5.49 9.95
CA GLY A 95 -0.39 6.74 9.51
C GLY A 95 -1.72 6.50 8.82
N PHE A 96 -2.00 5.26 8.39
CA PHE A 96 -3.26 4.90 7.72
C PHE A 96 -4.17 4.00 8.55
N GLN A 97 -3.89 3.83 9.85
CA GLN A 97 -4.63 2.91 10.72
C GLN A 97 -6.14 3.15 10.78
N SER A 98 -6.60 4.35 10.45
CA SER A 98 -8.03 4.69 10.44
C SER A 98 -8.63 4.83 9.04
N VAL A 99 -7.85 4.51 8.01
CA VAL A 99 -8.33 4.47 6.61
C VAL A 99 -9.06 3.15 6.39
N THR A 100 -10.26 3.21 5.78
CA THR A 100 -11.13 2.06 5.54
C THR A 100 -11.26 1.68 4.07
N ALA A 101 -11.08 2.63 3.18
CA ALA A 101 -11.09 2.39 1.74
C ALA A 101 -10.23 3.41 0.98
N ALA A 102 -9.88 3.09 -0.25
CA ALA A 102 -9.32 3.99 -1.24
C ALA A 102 -9.71 3.51 -2.64
N THR A 103 -9.53 4.36 -3.64
CA THR A 103 -9.79 3.95 -5.03
C THR A 103 -8.83 2.84 -5.47
N ALA A 104 -7.54 3.03 -5.22
CA ALA A 104 -6.50 2.02 -5.47
C ALA A 104 -5.28 2.29 -4.58
N ALA A 105 -4.39 1.30 -4.43
CA ALA A 105 -3.12 1.46 -3.75
C ALA A 105 -1.96 0.92 -4.59
N THR A 106 -0.91 1.74 -4.75
CA THR A 106 0.35 1.38 -5.41
C THR A 106 1.50 1.57 -4.42
N ILE A 107 2.08 0.47 -3.95
CA ILE A 107 3.16 0.44 -2.96
C ILE A 107 4.37 -0.24 -3.61
N THR A 108 5.33 0.56 -4.09
CA THR A 108 6.40 0.03 -4.94
C THR A 108 7.78 0.60 -4.60
N ASN A 109 8.83 -0.21 -4.76
CA ASN A 109 10.22 0.24 -4.62
C ASN A 109 10.56 0.86 -3.24
N ASN A 110 9.93 0.41 -2.17
CA ASN A 110 10.26 0.80 -0.80
C ASN A 110 11.14 -0.31 -0.19
N ALA A 111 12.46 -0.20 -0.39
CA ALA A 111 13.40 -1.32 -0.19
C ALA A 111 13.44 -1.86 1.26
N ASN A 112 13.20 -1.01 2.27
CA ASN A 112 13.18 -1.39 3.68
C ASN A 112 11.76 -1.56 4.26
N LEU A 113 10.71 -1.53 3.44
CA LEU A 113 9.34 -1.77 3.90
C LEU A 113 9.22 -3.24 4.35
N ILE A 114 9.10 -3.46 5.66
CA ILE A 114 9.09 -4.79 6.28
C ILE A 114 7.67 -5.34 6.36
N THR A 115 6.69 -4.46 6.60
CA THR A 115 5.30 -4.81 6.83
C THR A 115 4.38 -3.78 6.20
N LEU A 116 3.14 -4.19 5.92
CA LEU A 116 2.05 -3.30 5.50
C LEU A 116 1.24 -2.76 6.69
N HIS A 117 1.81 -2.81 7.92
CA HIS A 117 1.18 -2.29 9.13
C HIS A 117 0.71 -0.85 8.91
N GLY A 118 -0.52 -0.55 9.27
CA GLY A 118 -1.24 0.68 8.93
C GLY A 118 -2.43 0.44 7.98
N LEU A 119 -2.49 -0.71 7.29
CA LEU A 119 -3.59 -1.03 6.37
C LEU A 119 -4.60 -2.04 6.95
N GLU A 120 -4.54 -2.32 8.26
CA GLU A 120 -5.35 -3.37 8.90
C GLU A 120 -6.86 -3.13 8.81
N ASN A 121 -7.28 -1.88 8.67
CA ASN A 121 -8.69 -1.51 8.59
C ASN A 121 -9.20 -1.28 7.15
N VAL A 122 -8.32 -1.42 6.15
CA VAL A 122 -8.73 -1.26 4.75
C VAL A 122 -9.54 -2.47 4.30
N LYS A 123 -10.77 -2.21 3.86
CA LYS A 123 -11.74 -3.23 3.44
C LYS A 123 -11.98 -3.24 1.94
N THR A 124 -11.74 -2.11 1.27
CA THR A 124 -12.14 -1.94 -0.13
C THR A 124 -11.12 -1.10 -0.91
N PHE A 125 -10.84 -1.57 -2.12
CA PHE A 125 -10.30 -0.77 -3.21
C PHE A 125 -11.31 -0.79 -4.35
N ASP A 126 -12.01 0.34 -4.60
CA ASP A 126 -13.19 0.41 -5.47
C ASP A 126 -12.93 0.99 -6.87
N GLY A 127 -11.67 1.19 -7.23
CA GLY A 127 -11.25 1.63 -8.55
C GLY A 127 -9.98 0.92 -9.02
N GLU A 128 -9.37 1.42 -10.07
CA GLU A 128 -8.24 0.79 -10.74
C GLU A 128 -7.16 1.82 -11.09
N ASP A 129 -5.91 1.39 -11.13
CA ASP A 129 -4.81 2.11 -11.77
C ASP A 129 -4.93 2.02 -13.31
N PRO A 130 -4.12 2.74 -14.09
CA PRO A 130 -4.15 2.67 -15.55
C PRO A 130 -3.82 1.28 -16.13
N LYS A 131 -3.40 0.31 -15.31
CA LYS A 131 -3.14 -1.09 -15.71
C LYS A 131 -4.28 -2.03 -15.33
N GLY A 132 -5.35 -1.51 -14.73
CA GLY A 132 -6.49 -2.29 -14.28
C GLY A 132 -6.28 -2.96 -12.92
N ASN A 133 -5.31 -2.50 -12.10
CA ASN A 133 -5.10 -3.02 -10.76
C ASN A 133 -5.64 -2.05 -9.71
N SER A 134 -6.34 -2.58 -8.72
CA SER A 134 -6.71 -1.82 -7.53
C SER A 134 -5.63 -1.89 -6.44
N LEU A 135 -4.85 -2.98 -6.42
CA LEU A 135 -3.75 -3.15 -5.47
C LEU A 135 -2.48 -3.60 -6.20
N THR A 136 -1.44 -2.78 -6.13
CA THR A 136 -0.12 -3.09 -6.67
C THR A 136 0.93 -3.02 -5.55
N ILE A 137 1.59 -4.16 -5.24
CA ILE A 137 2.68 -4.25 -4.26
C ILE A 137 3.88 -4.86 -4.96
N ARG A 138 4.85 -4.01 -5.35
CA ARG A 138 5.98 -4.46 -6.16
C ARG A 138 7.33 -3.99 -5.63
N THR A 139 8.32 -4.89 -5.71
CA THR A 139 9.73 -4.52 -5.47
C THR A 139 9.96 -3.88 -4.09
N ASN A 140 9.28 -4.37 -3.06
CA ASN A 140 9.54 -4.06 -1.66
C ASN A 140 10.35 -5.22 -1.06
N ALA A 141 11.67 -5.20 -1.27
CA ALA A 141 12.53 -6.36 -1.05
C ALA A 141 12.55 -6.87 0.40
N ALA A 142 12.33 -5.99 1.38
CA ALA A 142 12.29 -6.36 2.80
C ALA A 142 10.92 -6.84 3.28
N LEU A 143 9.86 -6.74 2.46
CA LEU A 143 8.49 -7.10 2.86
C LEU A 143 8.37 -8.59 3.18
N VAL A 144 7.91 -8.92 4.39
CA VAL A 144 7.87 -10.30 4.89
C VAL A 144 6.47 -10.92 4.79
N ASP A 145 5.42 -10.13 5.04
CA ASP A 145 4.05 -10.62 5.02
C ASP A 145 3.04 -9.55 4.56
N ALA A 146 1.86 -10.01 4.15
CA ALA A 146 0.72 -9.19 3.79
C ALA A 146 -0.46 -9.32 4.77
N ASN A 147 -0.21 -9.73 6.01
CA ASN A 147 -1.25 -9.99 7.00
C ASN A 147 -2.07 -8.75 7.38
N ALA A 148 -1.52 -7.56 7.25
CA ALA A 148 -2.26 -6.32 7.46
C ALA A 148 -3.48 -6.17 6.51
N LEU A 149 -3.54 -6.92 5.43
CA LEU A 149 -4.65 -6.88 4.46
C LEU A 149 -5.74 -7.94 4.74
N GLN A 150 -5.80 -8.49 5.95
CA GLN A 150 -6.76 -9.55 6.30
C GLN A 150 -8.23 -9.10 6.28
N GLU A 151 -8.51 -7.82 6.41
CA GLU A 151 -9.86 -7.25 6.33
C GLU A 151 -10.23 -6.80 4.92
N LEU A 152 -9.29 -6.86 3.96
CA LEU A 152 -9.54 -6.50 2.56
C LEU A 152 -10.49 -7.52 1.92
N ALA A 153 -11.71 -7.07 1.65
CA ALA A 153 -12.77 -7.94 1.14
C ALA A 153 -13.08 -7.70 -0.34
N VAL A 154 -13.08 -6.44 -0.77
CA VAL A 154 -13.51 -6.06 -2.13
C VAL A 154 -12.39 -5.32 -2.84
N VAL A 155 -12.06 -5.82 -4.02
CA VAL A 155 -11.11 -5.21 -4.95
C VAL A 155 -11.76 -5.18 -6.32
N SER A 156 -12.05 -3.98 -6.84
CA SER A 156 -12.78 -3.83 -8.11
C SER A 156 -11.97 -4.24 -9.34
N GLY A 157 -10.65 -4.04 -9.27
CA GLY A 157 -9.71 -4.43 -10.32
C GLY A 157 -8.84 -5.61 -9.93
N GLY A 158 -7.62 -5.63 -10.47
CA GLY A 158 -6.63 -6.66 -10.20
C GLY A 158 -5.82 -6.42 -8.91
N ILE A 159 -5.25 -7.51 -8.42
CA ILE A 159 -4.19 -7.52 -7.40
C ILE A 159 -2.90 -7.97 -8.08
N ASP A 160 -1.83 -7.20 -7.93
CA ASP A 160 -0.54 -7.46 -8.54
C ASP A 160 0.58 -7.37 -7.48
N ILE A 161 1.11 -8.52 -7.09
CA ILE A 161 2.20 -8.64 -6.11
C ILE A 161 3.40 -9.28 -6.80
N ASP A 162 4.48 -8.51 -6.99
CA ASP A 162 5.64 -9.00 -7.74
C ASP A 162 6.96 -8.44 -7.18
N GLY A 163 7.99 -9.28 -7.20
CA GLY A 163 9.34 -8.84 -6.84
C GLY A 163 9.56 -8.51 -5.37
N ASN A 164 8.67 -8.95 -4.48
CA ASN A 164 8.85 -8.81 -3.03
C ASN A 164 9.62 -10.04 -2.51
N THR A 165 10.93 -10.02 -2.71
CA THR A 165 11.79 -11.20 -2.61
C THR A 165 11.93 -11.83 -1.21
N ASN A 166 11.43 -11.16 -0.16
CA ASN A 166 11.35 -11.73 1.19
C ASN A 166 9.92 -12.04 1.64
N LEU A 167 8.91 -11.84 0.77
CA LEU A 167 7.52 -12.09 1.12
C LEU A 167 7.27 -13.60 1.26
N GLN A 168 6.84 -14.00 2.44
CA GLN A 168 6.64 -15.41 2.84
C GLN A 168 5.19 -15.75 3.14
N ASN A 169 4.34 -14.73 3.37
CA ASN A 169 2.98 -14.95 3.82
C ASN A 169 2.01 -13.96 3.17
N VAL A 170 1.05 -14.48 2.45
CA VAL A 170 -0.05 -13.74 1.81
C VAL A 170 -1.42 -14.23 2.28
N ALA A 171 -1.46 -15.16 3.26
CA ALA A 171 -2.70 -15.78 3.73
C ALA A 171 -3.70 -14.76 4.28
N GLY A 172 -3.23 -13.70 4.94
CA GLY A 172 -4.09 -12.62 5.43
C GLY A 172 -4.87 -11.96 4.29
N LEU A 173 -4.19 -11.58 3.22
CA LEU A 173 -4.82 -10.99 2.03
C LEU A 173 -5.87 -11.93 1.42
N ILE A 174 -5.51 -13.20 1.25
CA ILE A 174 -6.38 -14.15 0.55
C ILE A 174 -7.62 -14.48 1.36
N LYS A 175 -7.48 -14.59 2.69
CA LYS A 175 -8.56 -15.01 3.60
C LYS A 175 -9.76 -14.04 3.59
N GLY A 176 -9.51 -12.75 3.51
CA GLY A 176 -10.55 -11.71 3.52
C GLY A 176 -11.21 -11.49 2.17
N LEU A 177 -10.53 -11.84 1.09
CA LEU A 177 -10.90 -11.45 -0.27
C LEU A 177 -12.16 -12.18 -0.76
N THR A 178 -13.18 -11.41 -1.12
CA THR A 178 -14.45 -11.92 -1.68
C THR A 178 -14.64 -11.53 -3.14
N SER A 179 -13.92 -10.54 -3.63
CA SER A 179 -14.02 -10.06 -5.01
C SER A 179 -12.68 -9.45 -5.47
N ALA A 180 -12.20 -9.91 -6.63
CA ALA A 180 -11.13 -9.29 -7.41
C ALA A 180 -11.26 -9.76 -8.86
N THR A 181 -10.90 -8.92 -9.83
CA THR A 181 -10.96 -9.33 -11.25
C THR A 181 -9.82 -10.27 -11.61
N LYS A 182 -8.69 -10.13 -10.94
CA LYS A 182 -7.48 -10.89 -11.17
C LYS A 182 -6.59 -10.85 -9.93
N VAL A 183 -5.94 -11.95 -9.62
CA VAL A 183 -4.86 -11.99 -8.61
C VAL A 183 -3.60 -12.55 -9.25
N SER A 184 -2.54 -11.77 -9.23
CA SER A 184 -1.24 -12.08 -9.83
C SER A 184 -0.16 -11.96 -8.75
N ILE A 185 0.48 -13.06 -8.38
CA ILE A 185 1.56 -13.07 -7.37
C ILE A 185 2.78 -13.77 -7.94
N HIS A 186 3.89 -13.04 -8.04
CA HIS A 186 5.14 -13.51 -8.63
C HIS A 186 6.34 -13.15 -7.75
N ASN A 187 7.43 -13.91 -7.92
CA ASN A 187 8.73 -13.59 -7.30
C ASN A 187 8.63 -13.32 -5.78
N VAL A 188 7.92 -14.19 -5.08
CA VAL A 188 7.86 -14.24 -3.61
C VAL A 188 8.62 -15.48 -3.12
N ILE A 189 9.08 -15.54 -1.86
CA ILE A 189 9.95 -16.63 -1.41
C ILE A 189 9.22 -17.97 -1.40
N CYS A 190 8.03 -18.01 -0.82
CA CYS A 190 7.28 -19.25 -0.72
C CYS A 190 5.80 -19.02 -0.46
N PHE A 191 4.99 -20.01 -0.83
CA PHE A 191 3.61 -20.16 -0.37
C PHE A 191 3.54 -21.32 0.63
N SER A 192 2.79 -21.15 1.69
CA SER A 192 2.39 -22.28 2.52
C SER A 192 1.33 -23.11 1.81
N THR A 193 1.17 -24.38 2.22
CA THR A 193 0.08 -25.23 1.71
C THR A 193 -1.31 -24.64 2.01
N SER A 194 -1.43 -23.82 3.07
CA SER A 194 -2.65 -23.08 3.38
C SER A 194 -2.91 -21.98 2.38
N ASP A 195 -1.86 -21.30 1.88
CA ASP A 195 -1.99 -20.26 0.85
C ASP A 195 -2.42 -20.87 -0.47
N GLU A 196 -1.84 -22.01 -0.88
CA GLU A 196 -2.23 -22.74 -2.10
C GLU A 196 -3.70 -23.18 -2.04
N THR A 197 -4.16 -23.64 -0.88
CA THR A 197 -5.57 -24.04 -0.70
C THR A 197 -6.50 -22.82 -0.79
N ALA A 198 -6.13 -21.70 -0.17
CA ALA A 198 -6.91 -20.48 -0.21
C ALA A 198 -6.98 -19.92 -1.66
N PHE A 199 -5.89 -19.97 -2.42
CA PHE A 199 -5.89 -19.61 -3.84
C PHE A 199 -6.79 -20.52 -4.68
N SER A 200 -6.78 -21.82 -4.41
CA SER A 200 -7.64 -22.77 -5.11
C SER A 200 -9.12 -22.48 -4.86
N LEU A 201 -9.48 -22.02 -3.65
CA LEU A 201 -10.85 -21.62 -3.32
C LEU A 201 -11.27 -20.33 -4.01
N LEU A 202 -10.37 -19.36 -4.15
CA LEU A 202 -10.61 -18.14 -4.94
C LEU A 202 -10.79 -18.46 -6.42
N ALA A 203 -10.04 -19.40 -6.97
CA ALA A 203 -10.13 -19.81 -8.38
C ALA A 203 -11.42 -20.53 -8.74
N THR A 204 -12.20 -21.02 -7.78
CA THR A 204 -13.53 -21.61 -7.99
C THR A 204 -14.66 -20.57 -7.98
N GLY A 205 -14.37 -19.34 -7.62
CA GLY A 205 -15.29 -18.18 -7.72
C GLY A 205 -15.06 -17.39 -9.02
N ASP A 206 -15.56 -16.15 -9.04
CA ASP A 206 -15.38 -15.23 -10.17
C ASP A 206 -13.98 -14.59 -10.23
N VAL A 207 -13.03 -15.06 -9.44
CA VAL A 207 -11.66 -14.54 -9.38
C VAL A 207 -10.76 -15.29 -10.34
N ASN A 208 -10.22 -14.59 -11.32
CA ASN A 208 -9.22 -15.16 -12.23
C ASN A 208 -7.84 -15.15 -11.57
N VAL A 209 -7.37 -16.30 -11.08
CA VAL A 209 -6.03 -16.44 -10.52
C VAL A 209 -5.04 -16.76 -11.63
N GLU A 210 -4.25 -15.80 -12.08
CA GLU A 210 -3.10 -16.08 -12.94
C GLU A 210 -2.00 -16.78 -12.15
N LYS A 211 -1.45 -17.79 -12.79
CA LYS A 211 -0.48 -18.74 -12.23
C LYS A 211 0.62 -18.04 -11.43
N VAL A 212 0.72 -18.42 -10.16
CA VAL A 212 1.90 -18.17 -9.33
C VAL A 212 3.09 -18.86 -9.98
N THR A 213 4.01 -18.10 -10.55
CA THR A 213 5.23 -18.68 -11.11
C THR A 213 6.29 -18.80 -10.04
N SER A 214 6.60 -20.04 -9.75
CA SER A 214 7.77 -20.58 -9.08
C SER A 214 8.05 -20.02 -7.68
N VAL A 215 7.72 -20.84 -6.76
CA VAL A 215 8.31 -20.77 -5.45
C VAL A 215 8.59 -22.18 -4.98
N THR A 216 9.75 -22.39 -4.42
CA THR A 216 10.04 -23.56 -3.61
C THR A 216 8.97 -23.61 -2.52
N ALA A 217 8.24 -24.72 -2.41
CA ALA A 217 7.34 -24.93 -1.28
C ALA A 217 8.07 -24.57 0.00
N CYS A 218 7.45 -23.74 0.86
CA CYS A 218 7.97 -23.54 2.21
C CYS A 218 7.93 -24.92 2.87
N GLU A 219 9.06 -25.64 2.89
CA GLU A 219 9.14 -26.85 3.70
C GLU A 219 8.85 -26.42 5.13
N GLY A 220 7.69 -26.82 5.62
CA GLY A 220 7.24 -26.49 6.95
C GLY A 220 8.29 -26.94 7.96
N ASN A 221 8.94 -26.02 8.64
CA ASN A 221 9.57 -26.29 9.90
C ASN A 221 8.44 -26.58 10.92
N GLY A 222 7.86 -27.76 10.80
CA GLY A 222 7.13 -28.38 11.89
C GLY A 222 8.10 -28.66 13.02
N LYS A 223 8.13 -27.80 14.03
CA LYS A 223 8.46 -28.15 15.41
C LYS A 223 7.66 -27.24 16.32
#